data_c418b935be18bf2dc5e4e749feb34532
#
_entry.id   c418b935be18bf2dc5e4e749feb34532
#
_cell.length_a   1.000
_cell.length_b   1.000
_cell.length_c   1.000
_cell.angle_alpha   90.00
_cell.angle_beta   90.00
_cell.angle_gamma   90.00
#
_symmetry.space_group_name_H-M   'P 1'
#
loop_
_entity.id
_entity.type
_entity.pdbx_description
1 polymer ?
#
loop_
_entity_poly.entity_id
_entity_poly.type
_entity_poly.pdbx_seq_one_letter_code
_entity_poly.pdbx_strand_id
1 'polypeptide(L)'
;DQPPYVKNTEIVSGKEYLIGQSSYVLVNSQSTASGTPTGLAMKAADLESDDQSAYMWTVKAVDGGYTIQDVNGKYLSFNGSNVGLSDTAQTLTVGNGASDGFGISYGGQYLNNYGRSNTKVAGYSANDNDWYLFAPETGYFVTAEKAGTTTVVIGGVTYEIVVTETVTECKHENTERVGVKDPTCTEPGSTGKLVCKDCNETL
;
A
#
# COMPACT_ATOMS: atom_id res chain seq x y z
N ASP A 1 11.20 -0.27 -2.79
CA ASP A 1 10.79 0.55 -1.64
C ASP A 1 9.32 0.28 -1.36
N GLN A 2 9.00 -0.03 -0.11
CA GLN A 2 7.62 -0.23 0.33
C GLN A 2 6.92 1.15 0.38
N PRO A 3 5.72 1.31 -0.21
CA PRO A 3 4.98 2.56 -0.05
C PRO A 3 4.59 2.76 1.43
N PRO A 4 4.54 4.01 1.90
CA PRO A 4 4.09 4.30 3.25
C PRO A 4 2.65 3.85 3.48
N TYR A 5 2.32 3.51 4.72
CA TYR A 5 0.96 3.20 5.12
C TYR A 5 0.24 4.48 5.52
N VAL A 6 -0.82 4.82 4.83
CA VAL A 6 -1.60 6.03 5.08
C VAL A 6 -2.90 5.74 5.81
N LYS A 7 -3.32 6.67 6.68
CA LYS A 7 -4.56 6.59 7.44
C LYS A 7 -5.77 6.69 6.50
N ASN A 8 -6.70 5.76 6.63
CA ASN A 8 -7.96 5.75 5.90
C ASN A 8 -9.11 6.17 6.84
N THR A 9 -9.98 7.04 6.37
CA THR A 9 -11.17 7.51 7.09
C THR A 9 -12.43 6.75 6.72
N GLU A 10 -12.36 5.91 5.69
CA GLU A 10 -13.47 5.09 5.20
C GLU A 10 -13.03 3.63 5.08
N ILE A 11 -13.97 2.73 5.30
CA ILE A 11 -13.76 1.28 5.15
C ILE A 11 -14.23 0.86 3.77
N VAL A 12 -13.30 0.33 2.98
CA VAL A 12 -13.62 -0.34 1.71
C VAL A 12 -13.70 -1.83 1.97
N SER A 13 -14.87 -2.43 1.73
CA SER A 13 -15.10 -3.85 1.99
C SER A 13 -14.14 -4.75 1.20
N GLY A 14 -13.48 -5.66 1.90
CA GLY A 14 -12.51 -6.59 1.34
C GLY A 14 -11.10 -6.03 1.16
N LYS A 15 -10.87 -4.77 1.52
CA LYS A 15 -9.54 -4.18 1.55
C LYS A 15 -8.78 -4.60 2.80
N GLU A 16 -7.46 -4.68 2.67
CA GLU A 16 -6.55 -4.98 3.77
C GLU A 16 -6.06 -3.69 4.44
N TYR A 17 -5.97 -3.73 5.78
CA TYR A 17 -5.53 -2.62 6.61
C TYR A 17 -4.64 -3.11 7.74
N LEU A 18 -3.69 -2.30 8.15
CA LEU A 18 -3.19 -2.37 9.52
C LEU A 18 -4.21 -1.71 10.45
N ILE A 19 -4.44 -2.32 11.59
CA ILE A 19 -5.28 -1.75 12.66
C ILE A 19 -4.34 -1.27 13.75
N GLY A 20 -4.33 0.02 14.05
CA GLY A 20 -3.34 0.55 14.97
C GLY A 20 -3.75 1.79 15.74
N GLN A 21 -2.88 2.17 16.66
CA GLN A 21 -2.94 3.41 17.45
C GLN A 21 -1.55 4.04 17.45
N SER A 22 -1.42 5.29 17.02
CA SER A 22 -0.12 5.98 16.90
C SER A 22 0.90 5.13 16.10
N SER A 23 2.03 4.79 16.72
CA SER A 23 3.08 3.96 16.16
C SER A 23 3.01 2.47 16.58
N TYR A 24 1.82 1.99 16.98
CA TYR A 24 1.61 0.60 17.35
C TYR A 24 0.48 -0.01 16.53
N VAL A 25 0.69 -1.23 16.05
CA VAL A 25 -0.30 -1.99 15.29
C VAL A 25 -0.71 -3.27 16.01
N LEU A 26 -1.95 -3.67 15.80
CA LEU A 26 -2.48 -4.95 16.23
C LEU A 26 -1.84 -6.06 15.40
N VAL A 27 -1.25 -7.05 16.05
CA VAL A 27 -0.67 -8.20 15.37
C VAL A 27 -1.50 -9.46 15.60
N ASN A 28 -1.41 -10.40 14.68
CA ASN A 28 -2.15 -11.64 14.64
C ASN A 28 -1.53 -12.75 15.52
N SER A 29 -1.05 -12.38 16.68
CA SER A 29 -0.51 -13.33 17.66
C SER A 29 -0.97 -12.99 19.07
N GLN A 30 -1.07 -14.03 19.89
CA GLN A 30 -1.40 -13.87 21.31
C GLN A 30 -0.30 -13.10 22.03
N SER A 31 -0.68 -12.12 22.82
CA SER A 31 0.26 -11.40 23.67
C SER A 31 0.86 -12.35 24.73
N THR A 32 2.16 -12.20 24.95
CA THR A 32 2.88 -12.89 26.05
C THR A 32 2.74 -12.19 27.40
N ALA A 33 2.12 -10.99 27.44
CA ALA A 33 1.85 -10.27 28.67
C ALA A 33 0.92 -11.10 29.56
N SER A 34 1.37 -11.39 30.78
CA SER A 34 0.64 -12.21 31.76
C SER A 34 -0.68 -11.57 32.23
N GLY A 35 -1.54 -12.39 32.81
CA GLY A 35 -2.80 -11.96 33.45
C GLY A 35 -4.00 -11.95 32.51
N THR A 36 -5.18 -11.84 33.15
CA THR A 36 -6.48 -11.73 32.48
C THR A 36 -6.90 -10.26 32.35
N PRO A 37 -7.64 -9.89 31.28
CA PRO A 37 -8.03 -10.71 30.14
C PRO A 37 -6.86 -11.08 29.23
N THR A 38 -7.00 -12.18 28.48
CA THR A 38 -6.07 -12.52 27.41
C THR A 38 -6.34 -11.66 26.17
N GLY A 39 -5.32 -11.40 25.37
CA GLY A 39 -5.50 -10.55 24.20
C GLY A 39 -4.42 -10.74 23.13
N LEU A 40 -4.70 -10.27 21.95
CA LEU A 40 -3.70 -10.18 20.88
C LEU A 40 -2.66 -9.13 21.22
N ALA A 41 -1.44 -9.34 20.74
CA ALA A 41 -0.34 -8.42 20.96
C ALA A 41 -0.48 -7.14 20.12
N MET A 42 0.16 -6.10 20.60
CA MET A 42 0.46 -4.89 19.86
C MET A 42 1.97 -4.81 19.63
N LYS A 43 2.38 -4.28 18.50
CA LYS A 43 3.79 -4.11 18.11
C LYS A 43 4.05 -2.70 17.65
N ALA A 44 5.18 -2.13 18.03
CA ALA A 44 5.67 -0.89 17.43
C ALA A 44 5.92 -1.11 15.93
N ALA A 45 5.50 -0.17 15.11
CA ALA A 45 5.62 -0.22 13.66
C ALA A 45 6.02 1.15 13.13
N ASP A 46 6.98 1.16 12.22
CA ASP A 46 7.27 2.30 11.38
C ASP A 46 6.38 2.19 10.13
N LEU A 47 5.39 3.07 10.03
CA LEU A 47 4.42 3.06 8.94
C LEU A 47 4.95 3.68 7.64
N GLU A 48 6.13 4.28 7.66
CA GLU A 48 6.72 4.93 6.50
C GLU A 48 7.77 4.06 5.79
N SER A 49 8.46 3.18 6.53
CA SER A 49 9.60 2.47 5.99
C SER A 49 9.58 0.94 6.14
N ASP A 50 8.84 0.41 7.11
CA ASP A 50 8.83 -1.03 7.40
C ASP A 50 7.75 -1.78 6.61
N ASP A 51 8.07 -2.97 6.10
CA ASP A 51 7.08 -3.90 5.58
C ASP A 51 6.24 -4.48 6.74
N GLN A 52 4.97 -4.11 6.77
CA GLN A 52 4.00 -4.57 7.75
C GLN A 52 2.98 -5.57 7.16
N SER A 53 3.21 -6.09 5.97
CA SER A 53 2.27 -6.97 5.26
C SER A 53 1.83 -8.20 6.07
N ALA A 54 2.70 -8.73 6.93
CA ALA A 54 2.39 -9.85 7.80
C ALA A 54 1.33 -9.55 8.88
N TYR A 55 1.02 -8.29 9.12
CA TYR A 55 0.08 -7.83 10.16
C TYR A 55 -1.17 -7.15 9.58
N MET A 56 -1.38 -7.32 8.28
CA MET A 56 -2.58 -6.81 7.62
C MET A 56 -3.83 -7.60 8.01
N TRP A 57 -4.95 -6.92 8.02
CA TRP A 57 -6.26 -7.47 8.31
C TRP A 57 -7.23 -7.13 7.19
N THR A 58 -7.85 -8.13 6.59
CA THR A 58 -8.95 -7.92 5.63
C THR A 58 -10.21 -7.53 6.38
N VAL A 59 -10.72 -6.34 6.14
CA VAL A 59 -11.97 -5.84 6.72
C VAL A 59 -13.08 -5.99 5.68
N LYS A 60 -14.03 -6.88 5.93
CA LYS A 60 -15.09 -7.19 4.96
C LYS A 60 -16.46 -6.89 5.56
N ALA A 61 -17.25 -6.07 4.87
CA ALA A 61 -18.63 -5.82 5.21
C ALA A 61 -19.48 -7.10 5.01
N VAL A 62 -20.30 -7.39 5.97
CA VAL A 62 -21.27 -8.50 5.98
C VAL A 62 -22.61 -7.99 6.49
N ASP A 63 -23.67 -8.81 6.43
CA ASP A 63 -24.94 -8.42 7.01
C ASP A 63 -24.78 -8.20 8.53
N GLY A 64 -25.19 -7.02 8.98
CA GLY A 64 -25.11 -6.60 10.39
C GLY A 64 -23.75 -6.10 10.87
N GLY A 65 -22.71 -5.95 10.02
CA GLY A 65 -21.43 -5.42 10.46
C GLY A 65 -20.25 -5.80 9.57
N TYR A 66 -19.16 -6.21 10.21
CA TYR A 66 -17.89 -6.52 9.53
C TYR A 66 -17.27 -7.79 10.07
N THR A 67 -16.57 -8.53 9.22
CA THR A 67 -15.58 -9.52 9.65
C THR A 67 -14.20 -8.95 9.47
N ILE A 68 -13.28 -9.27 10.38
CA ILE A 68 -11.89 -8.84 10.35
C ILE A 68 -11.02 -10.09 10.37
N GLN A 69 -10.30 -10.35 9.30
CA GLN A 69 -9.54 -11.58 9.07
C GLN A 69 -8.06 -11.28 8.87
N ASP A 70 -7.19 -12.03 9.52
CA ASP A 70 -5.75 -11.91 9.35
C ASP A 70 -5.25 -12.56 8.06
N VAL A 71 -3.97 -12.38 7.74
CA VAL A 71 -3.31 -12.95 6.56
C VAL A 71 -3.27 -14.50 6.55
N ASN A 72 -3.51 -15.14 7.70
CA ASN A 72 -3.56 -16.60 7.84
C ASN A 72 -4.99 -17.16 7.78
N GLY A 73 -5.97 -16.32 7.50
CA GLY A 73 -7.38 -16.71 7.40
C GLY A 73 -8.10 -16.84 8.74
N LYS A 74 -7.49 -16.39 9.86
CA LYS A 74 -8.15 -16.38 11.17
C LYS A 74 -8.88 -15.06 11.41
N TYR A 75 -9.99 -15.12 12.13
CA TYR A 75 -10.83 -13.95 12.41
C TYR A 75 -10.54 -13.37 13.78
N LEU A 76 -10.47 -12.03 13.84
CA LEU A 76 -10.51 -11.30 15.10
C LEU A 76 -11.81 -11.64 15.83
N SER A 77 -11.71 -12.08 17.08
CA SER A 77 -12.86 -12.53 17.84
C SER A 77 -12.79 -12.09 19.29
N PHE A 78 -13.98 -11.92 19.87
CA PHE A 78 -14.18 -11.61 21.28
C PHE A 78 -14.83 -12.79 22.00
N ASN A 79 -14.33 -13.06 23.19
CA ASN A 79 -15.00 -13.96 24.16
C ASN A 79 -15.05 -13.22 25.51
N GLY A 80 -16.14 -12.44 25.69
CA GLY A 80 -16.20 -11.45 26.77
C GLY A 80 -15.06 -10.44 26.64
N SER A 81 -14.29 -10.25 27.70
CA SER A 81 -13.12 -9.35 27.70
C SER A 81 -11.86 -9.94 27.05
N ASN A 82 -11.85 -11.22 26.69
CA ASN A 82 -10.73 -11.81 25.97
C ASN A 82 -10.86 -11.51 24.46
N VAL A 83 -9.74 -11.17 23.84
CA VAL A 83 -9.65 -10.93 22.39
C VAL A 83 -8.64 -11.89 21.80
N GLY A 84 -9.00 -12.55 20.72
CA GLY A 84 -8.15 -13.57 20.11
C GLY A 84 -8.45 -13.82 18.65
N LEU A 85 -7.95 -14.94 18.15
CA LEU A 85 -8.19 -15.44 16.80
C LEU A 85 -9.12 -16.64 16.83
N SER A 86 -9.98 -16.75 15.82
CA SER A 86 -10.95 -17.84 15.66
C SER A 86 -10.96 -18.34 14.22
N ASP A 87 -11.24 -19.63 14.03
CA ASP A 87 -11.55 -20.22 12.71
C ASP A 87 -12.93 -19.82 12.21
N THR A 88 -13.82 -19.41 13.14
CA THR A 88 -15.17 -18.99 12.81
C THR A 88 -15.27 -17.48 12.81
N ALA A 89 -15.84 -16.94 11.75
CA ALA A 89 -16.08 -15.51 11.61
C ALA A 89 -17.06 -15.02 12.69
N GLN A 90 -16.74 -13.86 13.25
CA GLN A 90 -17.62 -13.13 14.17
C GLN A 90 -18.00 -11.81 13.51
N THR A 91 -19.28 -11.48 13.46
CA THR A 91 -19.75 -10.20 12.92
C THR A 91 -19.55 -9.13 13.97
N LEU A 92 -18.55 -8.27 13.72
CA LEU A 92 -18.17 -7.18 14.61
C LEU A 92 -18.89 -5.89 14.20
N THR A 93 -19.16 -5.03 15.17
CA THR A 93 -19.57 -3.66 14.89
C THR A 93 -18.32 -2.79 14.75
N VAL A 94 -18.20 -2.07 13.63
CA VAL A 94 -17.18 -1.06 13.43
C VAL A 94 -17.90 0.27 13.22
N GLY A 95 -17.69 1.19 14.12
CA GLY A 95 -18.34 2.50 14.13
C GLY A 95 -17.37 3.59 14.59
N ASN A 96 -17.91 4.71 15.06
CA ASN A 96 -17.07 5.79 15.57
C ASN A 96 -16.31 5.35 16.83
N GLY A 97 -15.05 5.74 16.93
CA GLY A 97 -14.24 5.60 18.13
C GLY A 97 -14.59 6.65 19.20
N ALA A 98 -13.66 6.87 20.12
CA ALA A 98 -13.80 7.87 21.17
C ALA A 98 -13.73 9.31 20.63
N SER A 99 -13.02 9.53 19.53
CA SER A 99 -12.79 10.84 18.90
C SER A 99 -12.89 10.73 17.38
N ASP A 100 -11.76 10.58 16.69
CA ASP A 100 -11.64 10.65 15.23
C ASP A 100 -11.26 9.31 14.56
N GLY A 101 -11.14 8.25 15.34
CA GLY A 101 -10.85 6.89 14.88
C GLY A 101 -12.11 6.00 14.82
N PHE A 102 -11.86 4.70 14.67
CA PHE A 102 -12.88 3.66 14.68
C PHE A 102 -12.98 2.99 16.07
N GLY A 103 -14.20 2.67 16.48
CA GLY A 103 -14.50 1.73 17.56
C GLY A 103 -14.82 0.37 16.97
N ILE A 104 -14.17 -0.69 17.44
CA ILE A 104 -14.41 -2.08 17.02
C ILE A 104 -14.99 -2.81 18.21
N SER A 105 -16.15 -3.44 18.06
CA SER A 105 -16.85 -4.04 19.21
C SER A 105 -17.64 -5.30 18.87
N TYR A 106 -17.88 -6.08 19.93
CA TYR A 106 -18.78 -7.23 19.90
C TYR A 106 -19.36 -7.50 21.30
N GLY A 107 -20.66 -7.80 21.39
CA GLY A 107 -21.31 -8.20 22.64
C GLY A 107 -21.17 -7.18 23.77
N GLY A 108 -21.16 -5.89 23.45
CA GLY A 108 -20.98 -4.81 24.42
C GLY A 108 -19.54 -4.59 24.90
N GLN A 109 -18.57 -5.26 24.28
CA GLN A 109 -17.15 -5.06 24.55
C GLN A 109 -16.50 -4.38 23.35
N TYR A 110 -15.70 -3.34 23.59
CA TYR A 110 -14.91 -2.62 22.59
C TYR A 110 -13.47 -3.08 22.62
N LEU A 111 -12.84 -3.16 21.45
CA LEU A 111 -11.41 -3.39 21.34
C LEU A 111 -10.68 -2.26 22.06
N ASN A 112 -9.86 -2.61 23.03
CA ASN A 112 -9.20 -1.66 23.91
C ASN A 112 -7.70 -1.97 24.00
N ASN A 113 -6.88 -0.95 23.98
CA ASN A 113 -5.47 -1.03 24.30
C ASN A 113 -5.33 -1.21 25.82
N TYR A 114 -5.19 -2.46 26.25
CA TYR A 114 -5.28 -2.85 27.65
C TYR A 114 -4.28 -2.12 28.53
N GLY A 115 -4.80 -1.38 29.50
CA GLY A 115 -4.00 -0.57 30.42
C GLY A 115 -3.20 0.53 29.70
N ARG A 116 -3.52 0.85 28.44
CA ARG A 116 -2.78 1.82 27.59
C ARG A 116 -1.28 1.52 27.51
N SER A 117 -0.94 0.25 27.59
CA SER A 117 0.45 -0.22 27.69
C SER A 117 1.10 -0.52 26.33
N ASN A 118 0.30 -0.51 25.23
CA ASN A 118 0.73 -0.91 23.89
C ASN A 118 1.32 -2.34 23.81
N THR A 119 0.92 -3.21 24.72
CA THR A 119 1.41 -4.60 24.79
C THR A 119 0.37 -5.60 24.32
N LYS A 120 -0.89 -5.37 24.64
CA LYS A 120 -2.00 -6.21 24.21
C LYS A 120 -3.32 -5.44 24.13
N VAL A 121 -4.25 -6.01 23.36
CA VAL A 121 -5.64 -5.56 23.34
C VAL A 121 -6.50 -6.46 24.22
N ALA A 122 -7.63 -5.93 24.68
CA ALA A 122 -8.66 -6.66 25.40
C ALA A 122 -10.04 -6.08 25.09
N GLY A 123 -11.11 -6.78 25.44
CA GLY A 123 -12.46 -6.25 25.44
C GLY A 123 -12.70 -5.39 26.69
N TYR A 124 -13.28 -4.21 26.49
CA TYR A 124 -13.67 -3.30 27.57
C TYR A 124 -15.06 -2.72 27.33
N SER A 125 -15.81 -2.45 28.38
CA SER A 125 -17.20 -2.01 28.26
C SER A 125 -17.38 -0.56 27.82
N ALA A 126 -16.32 0.25 27.83
CA ALA A 126 -16.35 1.63 27.35
C ALA A 126 -15.64 1.77 26.00
N ASN A 127 -16.22 2.60 25.13
CA ASN A 127 -15.61 3.01 23.86
C ASN A 127 -14.71 4.22 24.12
N ASP A 128 -13.51 3.98 24.63
CA ASP A 128 -12.55 5.00 25.03
C ASP A 128 -11.23 4.96 24.21
N ASN A 129 -11.25 4.22 23.11
CA ASN A 129 -10.11 4.11 22.19
C ASN A 129 -10.50 4.48 20.77
N ASP A 130 -9.53 5.02 20.07
CA ASP A 130 -9.56 5.24 18.64
C ASP A 130 -8.63 4.26 17.95
N TRP A 131 -9.18 3.44 17.08
CA TRP A 131 -8.41 2.60 16.18
C TRP A 131 -8.35 3.24 14.80
N TYR A 132 -7.19 3.24 14.20
CA TYR A 132 -6.98 3.77 12.87
C TYR A 132 -6.68 2.61 11.91
N LEU A 133 -7.20 2.75 10.70
CA LEU A 133 -6.98 1.81 9.61
C LEU A 133 -5.94 2.41 8.66
N PHE A 134 -4.81 1.74 8.53
CA PHE A 134 -3.74 2.17 7.63
C PHE A 134 -3.63 1.17 6.48
N ALA A 135 -3.54 1.67 5.26
CA ALA A 135 -3.27 0.85 4.09
C ALA A 135 -2.05 1.42 3.35
N PRO A 136 -1.33 0.58 2.60
CA PRO A 136 -0.28 1.08 1.74
C PRO A 136 -0.83 2.20 0.87
N GLU A 137 -0.06 3.28 0.74
CA GLU A 137 -0.40 4.33 -0.20
C GLU A 137 -0.41 3.71 -1.61
N THR A 138 -1.58 3.54 -2.18
CA THR A 138 -1.69 3.08 -3.55
C THR A 138 -1.34 4.25 -4.46
N GLY A 139 -0.06 4.37 -4.79
CA GLY A 139 0.37 5.23 -5.87
C GLY A 139 -0.23 4.72 -7.18
N TYR A 140 -0.90 5.60 -7.91
CA TYR A 140 -1.28 5.29 -9.28
C TYR A 140 -0.05 5.43 -10.16
N PHE A 141 0.48 4.30 -10.65
CA PHE A 141 1.55 4.32 -11.63
C PHE A 141 0.94 4.46 -13.03
N VAL A 142 1.24 5.57 -13.68
CA VAL A 142 0.90 5.75 -15.08
C VAL A 142 2.14 5.39 -15.89
N THR A 143 2.08 4.27 -16.61
CA THR A 143 3.13 3.90 -17.56
C THR A 143 2.78 4.53 -18.91
N ALA A 144 3.65 5.43 -19.36
CA ALA A 144 3.51 6.03 -20.68
C ALA A 144 4.44 5.33 -21.69
N GLU A 145 3.86 4.85 -22.78
CA GLU A 145 4.62 4.24 -23.87
C GLU A 145 5.21 5.29 -24.84
N LYS A 146 4.70 6.52 -24.81
CA LYS A 146 5.19 7.67 -25.59
C LYS A 146 4.71 8.98 -25.00
N ALA A 147 5.36 10.09 -25.40
CA ALA A 147 4.95 11.43 -25.01
C ALA A 147 3.51 11.74 -25.44
N GLY A 148 2.83 12.51 -24.64
CA GLY A 148 1.46 12.95 -24.88
C GLY A 148 0.79 13.49 -23.64
N THR A 149 -0.42 13.99 -23.83
CA THR A 149 -1.27 14.46 -22.72
C THR A 149 -2.50 13.56 -22.62
N THR A 150 -2.82 13.13 -21.43
CA THR A 150 -4.04 12.38 -21.12
C THR A 150 -4.65 12.86 -19.80
N THR A 151 -5.90 12.50 -19.55
CA THR A 151 -6.55 12.80 -18.28
C THR A 151 -6.91 11.52 -17.54
N VAL A 152 -6.73 11.54 -16.22
CA VAL A 152 -7.09 10.45 -15.32
C VAL A 152 -8.03 10.99 -14.25
N VAL A 153 -9.09 10.26 -13.93
CA VAL A 153 -10.02 10.60 -12.85
C VAL A 153 -9.70 9.71 -11.64
N ILE A 154 -9.31 10.34 -10.53
CA ILE A 154 -8.97 9.65 -9.28
C ILE A 154 -9.83 10.26 -8.17
N GLY A 155 -10.65 9.42 -7.50
CA GLY A 155 -11.51 9.90 -6.42
C GLY A 155 -12.51 10.98 -6.84
N GLY A 156 -12.95 11.00 -8.12
CA GLY A 156 -13.84 12.03 -8.67
C GLY A 156 -13.14 13.33 -9.08
N VAL A 157 -11.82 13.43 -8.91
CA VAL A 157 -11.00 14.57 -9.34
C VAL A 157 -10.30 14.23 -10.65
N THR A 158 -10.37 15.14 -11.63
CA THR A 158 -9.70 14.97 -12.93
C THR A 158 -8.28 15.57 -12.85
N TYR A 159 -7.30 14.76 -13.18
CA TYR A 159 -5.90 15.15 -13.28
C TYR A 159 -5.46 15.12 -14.74
N GLU A 160 -4.76 16.15 -15.19
CA GLU A 160 -4.08 16.16 -16.49
C GLU A 160 -2.66 15.62 -16.28
N ILE A 161 -2.32 14.57 -17.02
CA ILE A 161 -0.99 13.96 -17.01
C ILE A 161 -0.30 14.31 -18.31
N VAL A 162 0.79 15.06 -18.21
CA VAL A 162 1.64 15.43 -19.34
C VAL A 162 2.91 14.61 -19.27
N VAL A 163 3.11 13.73 -20.24
CA VAL A 163 4.35 12.97 -20.40
C VAL A 163 5.20 13.66 -21.45
N THR A 164 6.36 14.15 -21.05
CA THR A 164 7.33 14.74 -21.95
C THR A 164 8.40 13.70 -22.32
N GLU A 165 8.75 13.61 -23.60
CA GLU A 165 9.96 12.87 -23.96
C GLU A 165 11.17 13.61 -23.38
N THR A 166 12.00 12.89 -22.65
CA THR A 166 13.38 13.33 -22.43
C THR A 166 14.15 13.04 -23.72
N VAL A 167 14.29 14.04 -24.56
CA VAL A 167 15.21 13.97 -25.70
C VAL A 167 16.61 13.91 -25.08
N THR A 168 17.15 12.72 -24.92
CA THR A 168 18.59 12.57 -24.72
C THR A 168 19.23 12.94 -26.05
N GLU A 169 19.80 14.15 -26.13
CA GLU A 169 20.60 14.53 -27.30
C GLU A 169 21.64 13.43 -27.57
N CYS A 170 21.56 12.84 -28.76
CA CYS A 170 22.51 11.82 -29.15
C CYS A 170 23.89 12.50 -29.32
N LYS A 171 24.88 12.03 -28.58
CA LYS A 171 26.25 12.56 -28.64
C LYS A 171 27.00 12.14 -29.88
N HIS A 172 26.40 11.32 -30.74
CA HIS A 172 26.97 10.80 -31.99
C HIS A 172 28.35 10.16 -31.82
N GLU A 173 28.60 9.52 -30.67
CA GLU A 173 29.89 8.87 -30.37
C GLU A 173 30.07 7.55 -31.16
N ASN A 174 28.98 6.89 -31.49
CA ASN A 174 28.99 5.61 -32.23
C ASN A 174 28.62 5.85 -33.70
N THR A 175 29.64 6.02 -34.55
CA THR A 175 29.43 6.38 -35.96
C THR A 175 29.99 5.33 -36.91
N GLU A 176 29.41 5.22 -38.09
CA GLU A 176 29.93 4.41 -39.19
C GLU A 176 29.87 5.17 -40.53
N ARG A 177 30.77 4.78 -41.46
CA ARG A 177 30.72 5.29 -42.86
C ARG A 177 29.91 4.34 -43.72
N VAL A 178 28.89 4.88 -44.39
CA VAL A 178 28.00 4.13 -45.29
C VAL A 178 28.15 4.65 -46.69
N GLY A 179 28.14 3.75 -47.68
CA GLY A 179 28.21 4.12 -49.08
C GLY A 179 29.62 4.51 -49.57
N VAL A 180 30.67 4.02 -48.93
CA VAL A 180 32.04 4.14 -49.44
C VAL A 180 32.14 3.30 -50.72
N LYS A 181 32.70 3.90 -51.78
CA LYS A 181 32.92 3.27 -53.10
C LYS A 181 34.30 3.63 -53.58
N ASP A 182 35.09 2.62 -53.94
CA ASP A 182 36.38 2.84 -54.52
C ASP A 182 36.25 3.39 -55.97
N PRO A 183 37.13 4.29 -56.41
CA PRO A 183 37.12 4.77 -57.77
C PRO A 183 37.54 3.66 -58.75
N THR A 184 36.94 3.66 -59.93
CA THR A 184 37.34 2.80 -61.05
C THR A 184 37.87 3.71 -62.20
N CYS A 185 38.37 3.07 -63.25
CA CYS A 185 38.87 3.79 -64.42
C CYS A 185 37.77 4.59 -65.14
N THR A 186 36.53 4.32 -64.90
CA THR A 186 35.35 4.92 -65.56
C THR A 186 34.37 5.62 -64.62
N GLU A 187 34.48 5.40 -63.30
CA GLU A 187 33.58 6.00 -62.32
C GLU A 187 34.33 6.58 -61.13
N PRO A 188 33.94 7.76 -60.66
CA PRO A 188 34.51 8.33 -59.45
C PRO A 188 34.11 7.52 -58.20
N GLY A 189 35.03 7.45 -57.26
CA GLY A 189 34.76 6.87 -55.95
C GLY A 189 33.87 7.79 -55.07
N SER A 190 33.41 7.25 -53.95
CA SER A 190 32.69 7.99 -52.91
C SER A 190 33.34 7.74 -51.57
N THR A 191 33.56 8.80 -50.80
CA THR A 191 34.02 8.70 -49.39
C THR A 191 32.94 8.26 -48.41
N GLY A 192 31.73 8.05 -48.92
CA GLY A 192 30.57 7.70 -48.08
C GLY A 192 30.10 8.86 -47.21
N LYS A 193 29.03 8.58 -46.43
CA LYS A 193 28.50 9.47 -45.43
C LYS A 193 28.77 8.91 -44.04
N LEU A 194 29.03 9.76 -43.07
CA LEU A 194 29.13 9.36 -41.68
C LEU A 194 27.72 9.35 -41.09
N VAL A 195 27.32 8.23 -40.50
CA VAL A 195 25.98 8.04 -39.92
C VAL A 195 26.15 7.61 -38.47
N CYS A 196 25.39 8.20 -37.58
CA CYS A 196 25.32 7.74 -36.19
C CYS A 196 24.52 6.43 -36.13
N LYS A 197 25.07 5.40 -35.49
CA LYS A 197 24.37 4.11 -35.30
C LYS A 197 23.23 4.16 -34.27
N ASP A 198 23.32 5.12 -33.36
CA ASP A 198 22.37 5.19 -32.24
C ASP A 198 21.08 5.95 -32.62
N CYS A 199 21.19 6.98 -33.50
CA CYS A 199 20.04 7.79 -33.91
C CYS A 199 19.79 7.81 -35.42
N ASN A 200 20.67 7.17 -36.25
CA ASN A 200 20.63 7.15 -37.71
C ASN A 200 20.78 8.51 -38.38
N GLU A 201 21.25 9.53 -37.68
CA GLU A 201 21.49 10.85 -38.26
C GLU A 201 22.74 10.83 -39.10
N THR A 202 22.72 11.53 -40.27
CA THR A 202 23.88 11.75 -41.12
C THR A 202 24.64 12.99 -40.65
N LEU A 203 25.91 12.82 -40.34
CA LEU A 203 26.81 13.84 -39.80
C LEU A 203 27.64 14.51 -40.91
#